data_2763ee373bba13f4825b9d0bf4a6c7ea
#
_entry.id   2763ee373bba13f4825b9d0bf4a6c7ea
#
_cell.length_a   1.000
_cell.length_b   1.000
_cell.length_c   1.000
_cell.angle_alpha   90.00
_cell.angle_beta   90.00
_cell.angle_gamma   90.00
#
_symmetry.space_group_name_H-M   'P 1'
#
loop_
_entity.id
_entity.type
_entity.pdbx_description
1 polymer ?
#
loop_
_entity_poly.entity_id
_entity_poly.type
_entity_poly.pdbx_seq_one_letter_code
_entity_poly.pdbx_strand_id
1 'polypeptide(L)'
;MSSGDKYDLAGKSTTDTPEVMRLYDDFASTYDDTLLSKWGYEAPATAARMLASYVPLQSTVLDAGCGTGLTGSALHEVGFTTVHGADISQPSLQVAASKGIYQSLVRADLLKQLPFPDNTFDAAICVGVLSYISGEGLFQQLCRVIRAGGVIVLSHRTDLIVSRSFGDLLQNLADEGLWSLAFESQPLPYLPTHPDFGDQIQVRYFVLRVT
;
A
#
# COMPACT_ATOMS: atom_id res chain seq x y z
N MET A 1 0.09 1.57 36.05
CA MET A 1 -0.39 0.49 35.19
C MET A 1 -0.55 1.11 33.80
N SER A 2 0.44 0.87 32.94
CA SER A 2 0.41 1.35 31.57
C SER A 2 -0.76 0.68 30.86
N SER A 3 -1.73 1.46 30.37
CA SER A 3 -2.72 0.99 29.40
C SER A 3 -1.93 0.60 28.15
N GLY A 4 -1.68 -0.69 27.97
CA GLY A 4 -1.10 -1.20 26.73
C GLY A 4 -1.95 -0.66 25.60
N ASP A 5 -1.34 0.19 24.76
CA ASP A 5 -2.01 0.74 23.61
C ASP A 5 -2.48 -0.45 22.76
N LYS A 6 -3.78 -0.53 22.51
CA LYS A 6 -4.43 -1.57 21.68
C LYS A 6 -3.85 -1.68 20.27
N TYR A 7 -2.91 -0.81 19.93
CA TYR A 7 -2.33 -0.54 18.61
C TYR A 7 -0.83 -0.79 18.56
N ASP A 8 -0.33 -1.88 19.17
CA ASP A 8 1.07 -2.29 19.01
C ASP A 8 1.33 -2.76 17.57
N LEU A 9 1.37 -1.78 16.66
CA LEU A 9 1.74 -1.99 15.25
C LEU A 9 3.26 -2.18 15.10
N ALA A 10 4.07 -1.81 16.09
CA ALA A 10 5.52 -1.89 16.03
C ALA A 10 6.04 -3.32 16.20
N GLY A 11 5.44 -4.06 17.14
CA GLY A 11 5.84 -5.43 17.43
C GLY A 11 5.22 -6.49 16.52
N LYS A 12 4.20 -6.13 15.73
CA LYS A 12 3.42 -7.07 14.90
C LYS A 12 3.67 -6.89 13.41
N SER A 13 4.90 -6.99 12.97
CA SER A 13 5.19 -7.25 11.56
C SER A 13 4.99 -8.74 11.24
N THR A 14 3.83 -9.27 11.62
CA THR A 14 3.49 -10.66 11.31
C THR A 14 3.10 -10.79 9.85
N THR A 15 3.58 -11.85 9.20
CA THR A 15 3.10 -12.28 7.89
C THR A 15 2.00 -13.33 8.00
N ASP A 16 1.50 -13.59 9.20
CA ASP A 16 0.36 -14.48 9.41
C ASP A 16 -0.93 -13.77 8.96
N THR A 17 -1.39 -14.11 7.77
CA THR A 17 -2.58 -13.53 7.15
C THR A 17 -3.83 -13.53 8.05
N PRO A 18 -4.17 -14.62 8.79
CA PRO A 18 -5.28 -14.60 9.73
C PRO A 18 -5.13 -13.59 10.88
N GLU A 19 -3.93 -13.38 11.39
CA GLU A 19 -3.68 -12.41 12.45
C GLU A 19 -3.79 -10.98 11.92
N VAL A 20 -3.23 -10.71 10.74
CA VAL A 20 -3.36 -9.43 10.04
C VAL A 20 -4.82 -9.10 9.78
N MET A 21 -5.61 -10.06 9.28
CA MET A 21 -7.05 -9.86 9.05
C MET A 21 -7.78 -9.48 10.34
N ARG A 22 -7.59 -10.19 11.45
CA ARG A 22 -8.25 -9.88 12.72
C ARG A 22 -7.90 -8.48 13.21
N LEU A 23 -6.62 -8.09 13.09
CA LEU A 23 -6.16 -6.76 13.48
C LEU A 23 -6.93 -5.67 12.71
N TYR A 24 -7.03 -5.79 11.39
CA TYR A 24 -7.74 -4.81 10.57
C TYR A 24 -9.26 -4.86 10.75
N ASP A 25 -9.84 -6.03 10.93
CA ASP A 25 -11.27 -6.19 11.16
C ASP A 25 -11.73 -5.52 12.47
N ASP A 26 -10.92 -5.64 13.54
CA ASP A 26 -11.21 -5.04 14.84
C ASP A 26 -11.09 -3.50 14.86
N PHE A 27 -10.32 -2.93 13.94
CA PHE A 27 -9.96 -1.50 13.94
C PHE A 27 -10.58 -0.69 12.81
N ALA A 28 -11.24 -1.30 11.85
CA ALA A 28 -11.69 -0.62 10.62
C ALA A 28 -12.48 0.68 10.88
N SER A 29 -13.27 0.76 11.95
CA SER A 29 -14.12 1.92 12.27
C SER A 29 -13.40 3.12 12.89
N THR A 30 -12.23 2.93 13.50
CA THR A 30 -11.45 3.99 14.19
C THR A 30 -10.05 4.17 13.62
N TYR A 31 -9.72 3.39 12.62
CA TYR A 31 -8.39 3.31 12.03
C TYR A 31 -7.97 4.63 11.41
N ASP A 32 -8.81 5.21 10.57
CA ASP A 32 -8.52 6.44 9.83
C ASP A 32 -8.23 7.62 10.76
N ASP A 33 -9.11 7.86 11.76
CA ASP A 33 -8.95 8.95 12.72
C ASP A 33 -7.66 8.81 13.53
N THR A 34 -7.34 7.58 13.93
CA THR A 34 -6.12 7.32 14.70
C THR A 34 -4.87 7.57 13.87
N LEU A 35 -4.81 7.09 12.65
CA LEU A 35 -3.66 7.27 11.78
C LEU A 35 -3.46 8.73 11.39
N LEU A 36 -4.51 9.39 10.91
CA LEU A 36 -4.41 10.74 10.37
C LEU A 36 -4.28 11.79 11.47
N SER A 37 -5.21 11.80 12.43
CA SER A 37 -5.31 12.87 13.42
C SER A 37 -4.34 12.69 14.60
N LYS A 38 -4.10 11.44 15.02
CA LYS A 38 -3.27 11.16 16.18
C LYS A 38 -1.80 10.93 15.82
N TRP A 39 -1.52 10.24 14.70
CA TRP A 39 -0.16 9.80 14.36
C TRP A 39 0.47 10.47 13.15
N GLY A 40 -0.26 11.34 12.46
CA GLY A 40 0.26 12.14 11.34
C GLY A 40 0.66 11.28 10.13
N TYR A 41 -0.13 10.26 9.80
CA TYR A 41 0.15 9.33 8.70
C TYR A 41 -0.05 9.98 7.34
N GLU A 42 1.03 10.39 6.70
CA GLU A 42 1.00 11.07 5.40
C GLU A 42 1.31 10.14 4.21
N ALA A 43 1.58 8.86 4.45
CA ALA A 43 2.02 7.97 3.38
C ALA A 43 1.03 7.85 2.20
N PRO A 44 -0.31 7.77 2.40
CA PRO A 44 -1.27 7.78 1.30
C PRO A 44 -1.18 9.04 0.43
N ALA A 45 -1.17 10.22 1.07
CA ALA A 45 -1.12 11.50 0.36
C ALA A 45 0.20 11.68 -0.42
N THR A 46 1.32 11.27 0.18
CA THR A 46 2.63 11.34 -0.47
C THR A 46 2.71 10.40 -1.67
N ALA A 47 2.25 9.15 -1.53
CA ALA A 47 2.26 8.19 -2.62
C ALA A 47 1.31 8.59 -3.77
N ALA A 48 0.13 9.16 -3.46
CA ALA A 48 -0.81 9.64 -4.47
C ALA A 48 -0.25 10.81 -5.28
N ARG A 49 0.38 11.80 -4.62
CA ARG A 49 1.09 12.90 -5.30
C ARG A 49 2.23 12.38 -6.17
N MET A 50 2.96 11.39 -5.68
CA MET A 50 4.03 10.75 -6.44
C MET A 50 3.47 10.07 -7.69
N LEU A 51 2.42 9.28 -7.58
CA LEU A 51 1.79 8.62 -8.73
C LEU A 51 1.34 9.64 -9.79
N ALA A 52 0.74 10.76 -9.38
CA ALA A 52 0.30 11.82 -10.28
C ALA A 52 1.44 12.49 -11.06
N SER A 53 2.69 12.37 -10.59
CA SER A 53 3.86 12.86 -11.34
C SER A 53 4.32 11.92 -12.45
N TYR A 54 3.81 10.68 -12.49
CA TYR A 54 4.24 9.65 -13.42
C TYR A 54 3.17 9.20 -14.41
N VAL A 55 1.90 9.40 -14.08
CA VAL A 55 0.78 9.00 -14.95
C VAL A 55 -0.29 10.09 -15.03
N PRO A 56 -1.04 10.19 -16.15
CA PRO A 56 -2.18 11.11 -16.26
C PRO A 56 -3.25 10.83 -15.21
N LEU A 57 -3.97 11.87 -14.75
CA LEU A 57 -5.05 11.73 -13.75
C LEU A 57 -6.25 10.91 -14.26
N GLN A 58 -6.37 10.72 -15.58
CA GLN A 58 -7.38 9.86 -16.22
C GLN A 58 -7.01 8.37 -16.19
N SER A 59 -5.83 8.03 -15.71
CA SER A 59 -5.36 6.64 -15.61
C SER A 59 -6.27 5.80 -14.72
N THR A 60 -6.44 4.54 -15.12
CA THR A 60 -7.12 3.53 -14.30
C THR A 60 -6.12 2.97 -13.28
N VAL A 61 -6.40 3.19 -12.00
CA VAL A 61 -5.48 2.88 -10.89
C VAL A 61 -6.00 1.73 -10.04
N LEU A 62 -5.14 0.77 -9.74
CA LEU A 62 -5.37 -0.26 -8.71
C LEU A 62 -4.76 0.18 -7.37
N ASP A 63 -5.58 0.32 -6.35
CA ASP A 63 -5.17 0.46 -4.94
C ASP A 63 -5.08 -0.95 -4.33
N ALA A 64 -3.87 -1.49 -4.29
CA ALA A 64 -3.59 -2.85 -3.84
C ALA A 64 -3.32 -2.87 -2.33
N GLY A 65 -4.23 -3.47 -1.58
CA GLY A 65 -4.27 -3.40 -0.12
C GLY A 65 -4.91 -2.08 0.33
N CYS A 66 -6.08 -1.77 -0.24
CA CYS A 66 -6.73 -0.48 -0.05
C CYS A 66 -7.25 -0.24 1.38
N GLY A 67 -7.37 -1.30 2.20
CA GLY A 67 -7.85 -1.21 3.57
C GLY A 67 -9.18 -0.45 3.68
N THR A 68 -9.23 0.51 4.58
CA THR A 68 -10.38 1.42 4.78
C THR A 68 -10.51 2.50 3.71
N GLY A 69 -9.58 2.58 2.75
CA GLY A 69 -9.63 3.51 1.64
C GLY A 69 -8.92 4.84 1.84
N LEU A 70 -7.95 4.94 2.74
CA LEU A 70 -7.15 6.16 2.92
C LEU A 70 -6.37 6.54 1.66
N THR A 71 -5.76 5.54 1.00
CA THR A 71 -5.02 5.73 -0.24
C THR A 71 -5.96 6.15 -1.38
N GLY A 72 -7.13 5.51 -1.48
CA GLY A 72 -8.15 5.92 -2.46
C GLY A 72 -8.63 7.36 -2.25
N SER A 73 -8.84 7.79 -0.99
CA SER A 73 -9.18 9.19 -0.68
C SER A 73 -8.09 10.14 -1.17
N ALA A 74 -6.83 9.83 -0.89
CA ALA A 74 -5.70 10.63 -1.34
C ALA A 74 -5.57 10.68 -2.88
N LEU A 75 -5.83 9.57 -3.56
CA LEU A 75 -5.89 9.53 -5.03
C LEU A 75 -7.00 10.42 -5.58
N HIS A 76 -8.18 10.38 -4.97
CA HIS A 76 -9.32 11.21 -5.36
C HIS A 76 -9.03 12.70 -5.13
N GLU A 77 -8.43 13.07 -4.01
CA GLU A 77 -8.02 14.46 -3.69
C GLU A 77 -7.00 15.01 -4.70
N VAL A 78 -6.10 14.17 -5.22
CA VAL A 78 -5.14 14.54 -6.27
C VAL A 78 -5.81 14.67 -7.63
N GLY A 79 -6.98 14.04 -7.84
CA GLY A 79 -7.78 14.14 -9.06
C GLY A 79 -7.93 12.86 -9.87
N PHE A 80 -7.49 11.69 -9.38
CA PHE A 80 -7.80 10.41 -10.00
C PHE A 80 -9.28 10.07 -9.81
N THR A 81 -9.96 9.69 -10.90
CA THR A 81 -11.39 9.39 -10.90
C THR A 81 -11.74 7.92 -11.15
N THR A 82 -10.77 7.15 -11.65
CA THR A 82 -10.95 5.73 -11.99
C THR A 82 -10.04 4.88 -11.09
N VAL A 83 -10.50 4.64 -9.86
CA VAL A 83 -9.76 3.89 -8.85
C VAL A 83 -10.51 2.60 -8.52
N HIS A 84 -9.80 1.48 -8.53
CA HIS A 84 -10.27 0.17 -8.13
C HIS A 84 -9.49 -0.28 -6.89
N GLY A 85 -10.16 -0.85 -5.90
CA GLY A 85 -9.53 -1.31 -4.67
C GLY A 85 -9.57 -2.82 -4.52
N ALA A 86 -8.50 -3.38 -3.97
CA ALA A 86 -8.42 -4.79 -3.58
C ALA A 86 -7.87 -4.92 -2.16
N ASP A 87 -8.56 -5.67 -1.30
CA ASP A 87 -8.12 -5.94 0.06
C ASP A 87 -8.63 -7.31 0.54
N ILE A 88 -7.97 -7.89 1.54
CA ILE A 88 -8.36 -9.17 2.12
C ILE A 88 -9.45 -9.02 3.19
N SER A 89 -9.53 -7.87 3.87
CA SER A 89 -10.46 -7.56 4.95
C SER A 89 -11.81 -7.08 4.42
N GLN A 90 -12.84 -7.88 4.61
CA GLN A 90 -14.20 -7.49 4.23
C GLN A 90 -14.74 -6.30 5.02
N PRO A 91 -14.52 -6.17 6.36
CA PRO A 91 -14.89 -4.97 7.11
C PRO A 91 -14.20 -3.71 6.60
N SER A 92 -12.90 -3.76 6.28
CA SER A 92 -12.19 -2.62 5.71
C SER A 92 -12.77 -2.19 4.37
N LEU A 93 -13.10 -3.15 3.49
CA LEU A 93 -13.75 -2.87 2.20
C LEU A 93 -15.13 -2.21 2.37
N GLN A 94 -15.87 -2.53 3.43
CA GLN A 94 -17.16 -1.87 3.73
C GLN A 94 -16.95 -0.40 4.09
N VAL A 95 -15.91 -0.08 4.88
CA VAL A 95 -15.54 1.31 5.19
C VAL A 95 -15.08 2.03 3.91
N ALA A 96 -14.23 1.41 3.11
CA ALA A 96 -13.80 1.98 1.83
C ALA A 96 -14.99 2.26 0.89
N ALA A 97 -15.97 1.34 0.82
CA ALA A 97 -17.16 1.50 0.01
C ALA A 97 -18.00 2.71 0.45
N SER A 98 -18.10 2.98 1.76
CA SER A 98 -18.86 4.12 2.28
C SER A 98 -18.30 5.48 1.85
N LYS A 99 -17.05 5.55 1.41
CA LYS A 99 -16.43 6.78 0.91
C LYS A 99 -16.85 7.15 -0.51
N GLY A 100 -17.41 6.21 -1.29
CA GLY A 100 -17.98 6.46 -2.61
C GLY A 100 -16.95 6.87 -3.69
N ILE A 101 -15.68 6.56 -3.50
CA ILE A 101 -14.55 6.97 -4.37
C ILE A 101 -14.07 5.87 -5.32
N TYR A 102 -14.31 4.59 -4.99
CA TYR A 102 -13.88 3.47 -5.81
C TYR A 102 -14.91 3.09 -6.87
N GLN A 103 -14.44 2.83 -8.10
CA GLN A 103 -15.27 2.25 -9.17
C GLN A 103 -15.65 0.80 -8.86
N SER A 104 -14.74 0.05 -8.26
CA SER A 104 -14.99 -1.29 -7.73
C SER A 104 -14.10 -1.60 -6.54
N LEU A 105 -14.61 -2.43 -5.65
CA LEU A 105 -13.89 -2.97 -4.50
C LEU A 105 -14.02 -4.50 -4.54
N VAL A 106 -12.90 -5.18 -4.45
CA VAL A 106 -12.84 -6.64 -4.57
C VAL A 106 -12.09 -7.21 -3.37
N ARG A 107 -12.70 -8.23 -2.75
CA ARG A 107 -11.99 -9.00 -1.73
C ARG A 107 -10.96 -9.92 -2.40
N ALA A 108 -9.69 -9.70 -2.12
CA ALA A 108 -8.60 -10.47 -2.70
C ALA A 108 -7.42 -10.62 -1.72
N ASP A 109 -6.80 -11.78 -1.74
CA ASP A 109 -5.52 -12.05 -1.10
C ASP A 109 -4.42 -11.67 -2.10
N LEU A 110 -3.65 -10.64 -1.80
CA LEU A 110 -2.61 -10.12 -2.69
C LEU A 110 -1.44 -11.10 -2.92
N LEU A 111 -1.34 -12.17 -2.11
CA LEU A 111 -0.37 -13.24 -2.31
C LEU A 111 -0.88 -14.33 -3.27
N LYS A 112 -2.12 -14.21 -3.76
CA LYS A 112 -2.73 -15.13 -4.71
C LYS A 112 -3.01 -14.43 -6.03
N GLN A 113 -3.50 -15.18 -7.00
CA GLN A 113 -3.93 -14.61 -8.27
C GLN A 113 -5.02 -13.58 -8.06
N LEU A 114 -4.75 -12.34 -8.46
CA LEU A 114 -5.72 -11.25 -8.40
C LEU A 114 -6.85 -11.49 -9.43
N PRO A 115 -8.12 -11.20 -9.06
CA PRO A 115 -9.28 -11.46 -9.92
C PRO A 115 -9.47 -10.38 -10.99
N PHE A 116 -8.38 -9.95 -11.59
CA PHE A 116 -8.36 -9.01 -12.70
C PHE A 116 -7.65 -9.62 -13.90
N PRO A 117 -8.09 -9.32 -15.13
CA PRO A 117 -7.37 -9.71 -16.34
C PRO A 117 -5.97 -9.09 -16.40
N ASP A 118 -5.11 -9.67 -17.24
CA ASP A 118 -3.79 -9.09 -17.53
C ASP A 118 -3.95 -7.70 -18.16
N ASN A 119 -3.00 -6.81 -17.89
CA ASN A 119 -2.93 -5.46 -18.49
C ASN A 119 -4.21 -4.61 -18.31
N THR A 120 -4.91 -4.79 -17.19
CA THR A 120 -6.17 -4.08 -16.90
C THR A 120 -5.94 -2.63 -16.49
N PHE A 121 -4.86 -2.36 -15.75
CA PHE A 121 -4.63 -1.06 -15.12
C PHE A 121 -3.46 -0.31 -15.75
N ASP A 122 -3.54 1.01 -15.74
CA ASP A 122 -2.45 1.91 -16.13
C ASP A 122 -1.40 2.03 -15.04
N ALA A 123 -1.84 1.93 -13.78
CA ALA A 123 -0.97 2.05 -12.63
C ALA A 123 -1.50 1.27 -11.42
N ALA A 124 -0.61 0.99 -10.47
CA ALA A 124 -0.97 0.54 -9.13
C ALA A 124 -0.31 1.38 -8.05
N ILE A 125 -0.96 1.42 -6.90
CA ILE A 125 -0.41 1.97 -5.67
C ILE A 125 -0.55 0.93 -4.55
N CYS A 126 0.49 0.78 -3.70
CA CYS A 126 0.51 -0.21 -2.62
C CYS A 126 1.16 0.42 -1.39
N VAL A 127 0.35 0.94 -0.46
CA VAL A 127 0.80 1.76 0.67
C VAL A 127 0.49 1.09 2.01
N GLY A 128 1.50 0.93 2.86
CA GLY A 128 1.34 0.34 4.19
C GLY A 128 1.21 -1.19 4.21
N VAL A 129 1.21 -1.83 3.05
CA VAL A 129 0.93 -3.27 2.86
C VAL A 129 2.16 -4.14 3.11
N LEU A 130 3.34 -3.71 2.64
CA LEU A 130 4.58 -4.47 2.70
C LEU A 130 5.10 -4.70 4.14
N SER A 131 4.51 -4.06 5.12
CA SER A 131 4.75 -4.37 6.55
C SER A 131 4.19 -5.74 6.94
N TYR A 132 3.17 -6.23 6.24
CA TYR A 132 2.41 -7.43 6.59
C TYR A 132 2.58 -8.57 5.58
N ILE A 133 2.89 -8.25 4.34
CA ILE A 133 3.12 -9.25 3.29
C ILE A 133 4.50 -9.09 2.70
N SER A 134 5.10 -10.22 2.33
CA SER A 134 6.41 -10.28 1.69
C SER A 134 6.40 -11.38 0.64
N GLY A 135 7.31 -11.26 -0.33
CA GLY A 135 7.52 -12.27 -1.34
C GLY A 135 7.17 -11.82 -2.76
N GLU A 136 7.65 -12.59 -3.71
CA GLU A 136 7.59 -12.30 -5.14
C GLU A 136 6.17 -12.30 -5.71
N GLY A 137 5.28 -13.12 -5.13
CA GLY A 137 3.94 -13.34 -5.66
C GLY A 137 3.11 -12.06 -5.79
N LEU A 138 3.20 -11.13 -4.82
CA LEU A 138 2.56 -9.83 -4.91
C LEU A 138 3.02 -9.08 -6.18
N PHE A 139 4.34 -9.00 -6.37
CA PHE A 139 4.93 -8.22 -7.45
C PHE A 139 4.66 -8.82 -8.81
N GLN A 140 4.72 -10.14 -8.93
CA GLN A 140 4.33 -10.86 -10.16
C GLN A 140 2.87 -10.58 -10.52
N GLN A 141 1.96 -10.56 -9.52
CA GLN A 141 0.56 -10.23 -9.77
C GLN A 141 0.36 -8.76 -10.14
N LEU A 142 1.04 -7.82 -9.48
CA LEU A 142 0.97 -6.40 -9.86
C LEU A 142 1.47 -6.21 -11.30
N CYS A 143 2.63 -6.78 -11.67
CA CYS A 143 3.14 -6.68 -13.04
C CYS A 143 2.21 -7.33 -14.06
N ARG A 144 1.52 -8.41 -13.72
CA ARG A 144 0.56 -9.06 -14.61
C ARG A 144 -0.65 -8.17 -14.90
N VAL A 145 -1.22 -7.53 -13.88
CA VAL A 145 -2.45 -6.75 -14.05
C VAL A 145 -2.21 -5.31 -14.53
N ILE A 146 -0.98 -4.82 -14.40
CA ILE A 146 -0.57 -3.52 -14.93
C ILE A 146 -0.05 -3.70 -16.36
N ARG A 147 -0.45 -2.82 -17.27
CA ARG A 147 0.03 -2.85 -18.66
C ARG A 147 1.52 -2.53 -18.76
N ALA A 148 2.17 -2.99 -19.79
CA ALA A 148 3.55 -2.59 -20.12
C ALA A 148 3.70 -1.07 -20.21
N GLY A 149 4.76 -0.53 -19.62
CA GLY A 149 4.99 0.91 -19.47
C GLY A 149 4.19 1.55 -18.34
N GLY A 150 3.29 0.81 -17.69
CA GLY A 150 2.54 1.26 -16.51
C GLY A 150 3.43 1.44 -15.28
N VAL A 151 2.88 2.03 -14.23
CA VAL A 151 3.64 2.45 -13.04
C VAL A 151 3.09 1.83 -11.78
N ILE A 152 3.98 1.40 -10.90
CA ILE A 152 3.63 0.92 -9.55
C ILE A 152 4.32 1.83 -8.53
N VAL A 153 3.56 2.42 -7.61
CA VAL A 153 4.09 3.16 -6.46
C VAL A 153 3.94 2.31 -5.20
N LEU A 154 5.04 2.11 -4.50
CA LEU A 154 5.11 1.33 -3.28
C LEU A 154 5.60 2.18 -2.11
N SER A 155 5.13 1.89 -0.90
CA SER A 155 5.77 2.35 0.33
C SER A 155 6.28 1.18 1.16
N HIS A 156 7.47 1.31 1.75
CA HIS A 156 8.00 0.28 2.65
C HIS A 156 8.77 0.90 3.81
N ARG A 157 8.58 0.34 5.01
CA ARG A 157 9.29 0.77 6.23
C ARG A 157 10.77 0.43 6.12
N THR A 158 11.62 1.36 6.53
CA THR A 158 13.09 1.22 6.39
C THR A 158 13.67 0.09 7.22
N ASP A 159 13.12 -0.18 8.41
CA ASP A 159 13.53 -1.29 9.28
C ASP A 159 13.24 -2.67 8.67
N LEU A 160 12.19 -2.76 7.85
CA LEU A 160 11.81 -3.99 7.16
C LEU A 160 12.52 -4.18 5.81
N ILE A 161 12.96 -3.09 5.16
CA ILE A 161 13.73 -3.17 3.90
C ILE A 161 15.00 -4.00 4.12
N VAL A 162 15.74 -3.72 5.19
CA VAL A 162 16.99 -4.44 5.50
C VAL A 162 16.70 -5.84 6.02
N SER A 163 15.81 -5.98 7.00
CA SER A 163 15.54 -7.26 7.66
C SER A 163 14.91 -8.31 6.74
N ARG A 164 14.29 -7.89 5.64
CA ARG A 164 13.62 -8.76 4.65
C ARG A 164 14.32 -8.82 3.30
N SER A 165 15.54 -8.29 3.18
CA SER A 165 16.30 -8.24 1.91
C SER A 165 15.46 -7.69 0.74
N PHE A 166 14.67 -6.64 1.02
CA PHE A 166 13.75 -6.09 0.02
C PHE A 166 14.49 -5.52 -1.20
N GLY A 167 15.68 -4.96 -0.99
CA GLY A 167 16.53 -4.47 -2.08
C GLY A 167 16.94 -5.60 -3.05
N ASP A 168 17.34 -6.75 -2.50
CA ASP A 168 17.70 -7.93 -3.30
C ASP A 168 16.47 -8.44 -4.09
N LEU A 169 15.30 -8.47 -3.45
CA LEU A 169 14.05 -8.85 -4.12
C LEU A 169 13.74 -7.91 -5.30
N LEU A 170 13.80 -6.60 -5.10
CA LEU A 170 13.57 -5.63 -6.18
C LEU A 170 14.55 -5.80 -7.33
N GLN A 171 15.85 -6.04 -7.03
CA GLN A 171 16.88 -6.21 -8.04
C GLN A 171 16.65 -7.51 -8.82
N ASN A 172 16.40 -8.63 -8.14
CA ASN A 172 16.18 -9.92 -8.79
C ASN A 172 15.02 -9.85 -9.79
N LEU A 173 13.88 -9.26 -9.39
CA LEU A 173 12.70 -9.13 -10.24
C LEU A 173 12.92 -8.13 -11.40
N ALA A 174 13.79 -7.13 -11.21
CA ALA A 174 14.23 -6.25 -12.29
C ALA A 174 15.13 -7.00 -13.30
N ASP A 175 16.04 -7.83 -12.82
CA ASP A 175 16.92 -8.66 -13.64
C ASP A 175 16.13 -9.72 -14.44
N GLU A 176 14.99 -10.19 -13.90
CA GLU A 176 14.02 -11.02 -14.60
C GLU A 176 13.18 -10.26 -15.65
N GLY A 177 13.32 -8.94 -15.70
CA GLY A 177 12.64 -8.10 -16.69
C GLY A 177 11.20 -7.76 -16.34
N LEU A 178 10.77 -7.82 -15.08
CA LEU A 178 9.41 -7.45 -14.69
C LEU A 178 9.21 -5.93 -14.67
N TRP A 179 10.23 -5.19 -14.26
CA TRP A 179 10.21 -3.73 -14.16
C TRP A 179 11.60 -3.09 -14.21
N SER A 180 11.60 -1.76 -14.28
CA SER A 180 12.76 -0.93 -13.96
C SER A 180 12.44 0.01 -12.79
N LEU A 181 13.44 0.27 -11.92
CA LEU A 181 13.32 1.25 -10.85
C LEU A 181 13.41 2.65 -11.44
N ALA A 182 12.30 3.39 -11.42
CA ALA A 182 12.25 4.77 -11.92
C ALA A 182 12.62 5.80 -10.84
N PHE A 183 12.32 5.51 -9.56
CA PHE A 183 12.63 6.40 -8.44
C PHE A 183 12.63 5.64 -7.11
N GLU A 184 13.52 6.07 -6.21
CA GLU A 184 13.52 5.71 -4.78
C GLU A 184 13.68 7.00 -3.96
N SER A 185 12.80 7.19 -2.97
CA SER A 185 12.87 8.37 -2.11
C SER A 185 13.96 8.26 -1.05
N GLN A 186 14.39 9.41 -0.50
CA GLN A 186 15.02 9.41 0.82
C GLN A 186 14.03 8.92 1.87
N PRO A 187 14.52 8.42 3.03
CA PRO A 187 13.65 8.08 4.15
C PRO A 187 12.85 9.28 4.62
N LEU A 188 11.55 9.08 4.86
CA LEU A 188 10.62 10.09 5.38
C LEU A 188 9.97 9.55 6.67
N PRO A 189 9.49 10.41 7.59
CA PRO A 189 8.78 9.97 8.78
C PRO A 189 7.58 9.08 8.42
N TYR A 190 7.38 7.98 9.17
CA TYR A 190 6.26 7.07 8.93
C TYR A 190 5.01 7.46 9.72
N LEU A 191 5.15 7.52 11.05
CA LEU A 191 4.11 7.95 12.00
C LEU A 191 4.74 8.94 12.99
N PRO A 192 4.96 10.19 12.61
CA PRO A 192 5.85 11.13 13.33
C PRO A 192 5.42 11.43 14.76
N THR A 193 4.13 11.31 15.06
CA THR A 193 3.60 11.58 16.41
C THR A 193 3.24 10.31 17.19
N HIS A 194 3.59 9.11 16.66
CA HIS A 194 3.39 7.86 17.37
C HIS A 194 4.43 7.69 18.48
N PRO A 195 4.04 7.34 19.73
CA PRO A 195 4.94 7.29 20.87
C PRO A 195 6.10 6.29 20.71
N ASP A 196 5.87 5.17 20.02
CA ASP A 196 6.86 4.10 19.86
C ASP A 196 7.61 4.18 18.51
N PHE A 197 7.05 4.84 17.51
CA PHE A 197 7.67 4.99 16.20
C PHE A 197 8.46 6.29 16.06
N GLY A 198 7.84 7.42 16.37
CA GLY A 198 8.45 8.72 16.32
C GLY A 198 9.38 8.91 15.12
N ASP A 199 10.61 9.34 15.39
CA ASP A 199 11.66 9.49 14.38
C ASP A 199 12.42 8.18 14.06
N GLN A 200 12.14 7.07 14.79
CA GLN A 200 12.89 5.83 14.65
C GLN A 200 12.44 5.01 13.46
N ILE A 201 11.14 5.05 13.13
CA ILE A 201 10.57 4.31 12.00
C ILE A 201 10.29 5.29 10.87
N GLN A 202 10.98 5.04 9.75
CA GLN A 202 10.84 5.81 8.52
C GLN A 202 10.26 4.95 7.41
N VAL A 203 9.80 5.58 6.36
CA VAL A 203 9.27 4.96 5.15
C VAL A 203 10.02 5.46 3.93
N ARG A 204 10.27 4.58 2.97
CA ARG A 204 10.70 4.92 1.61
C ARG A 204 9.60 4.61 0.62
N TYR A 205 9.61 5.36 -0.46
CA TYR A 205 8.73 5.17 -1.61
C TYR A 205 9.55 4.74 -2.81
N PHE A 206 8.99 3.82 -3.57
CA PHE A 206 9.58 3.29 -4.78
C PHE A 206 8.60 3.48 -5.93
N VAL A 207 9.10 3.91 -7.07
CA VAL A 207 8.35 3.98 -8.31
C VAL A 207 8.96 2.99 -9.29
N LEU A 208 8.18 2.01 -9.69
CA LEU A 208 8.58 0.96 -10.61
C LEU A 208 7.84 1.15 -11.93
N ARG A 209 8.53 0.96 -13.04
CA ARG A 209 7.92 0.95 -14.38
C ARG A 209 7.88 -0.47 -14.91
N VAL A 210 6.69 -0.98 -15.14
CA VAL A 210 6.45 -2.34 -15.68
C VAL A 210 6.99 -2.42 -17.12
N THR A 211 7.65 -3.51 -17.43
CA THR A 211 8.31 -3.74 -18.73
C THR A 211 7.36 -4.29 -19.77
#